data_32f543783576f1beb03779c18f40ad86
#
_entry.id   32f543783576f1beb03779c18f40ad86
#
_cell.length_a   1.000
_cell.length_b   1.000
_cell.length_c   1.000
_cell.angle_alpha   90.00
_cell.angle_beta   90.00
_cell.angle_gamma   90.00
#
_symmetry.space_group_name_H-M   'P 1'
#
loop_
_entity.id
_entity.type
_entity.pdbx_description
1 polymer ?
#
loop_
_entity_poly.entity_id
_entity_poly.type
_entity_poly.pdbx_seq_one_letter_code
_entity_poly.pdbx_strand_id
1 'polypeptide(L)'
;MKNFSKKPTHIEQALMRMHKGQWFIWTDPKNKIYANLRLAEKMGVDGDLIDNPHSLPSESDVTTILTQLQSEWDTENATYRLNRKKSYAKIEEQLDLLYKDMLADKGDKTGEWFKAIKKIKDDNPKG
;
A
#
# COMPACT_ATOMS: atom_id res chain seq x y z
N MET A 1 5.90 10.06 2.26
CA MET A 1 4.73 9.29 1.87
C MET A 1 4.27 8.38 2.99
N LYS A 2 2.97 8.22 3.14
CA LYS A 2 2.45 7.38 4.21
C LYS A 2 2.53 5.90 3.85
N ASN A 3 3.14 5.14 4.72
CA ASN A 3 3.22 3.70 4.57
C ASN A 3 2.12 3.06 5.42
N PHE A 4 1.12 2.52 4.76
CA PHE A 4 0.14 1.70 5.43
C PHE A 4 0.63 0.27 5.45
N SER A 5 0.49 -0.41 6.59
CA SER A 5 0.80 -1.83 6.70
C SER A 5 -0.14 -2.70 5.88
N LYS A 6 -1.33 -2.19 5.57
CA LYS A 6 -2.34 -2.83 4.75
C LYS A 6 -2.92 -1.84 3.76
N LYS A 7 -3.44 -2.34 2.64
CA LYS A 7 -4.11 -1.52 1.64
C LYS A 7 -5.28 -0.75 2.30
N PRO A 8 -5.37 0.57 2.10
CA PRO A 8 -6.47 1.36 2.63
C PRO A 8 -7.81 0.88 2.08
N THR A 9 -8.80 0.71 2.96
CA THR A 9 -10.14 0.23 2.57
C THR A 9 -11.28 1.05 3.19
N HIS A 10 -10.97 1.94 4.14
CA HIS A 10 -11.98 2.67 4.90
C HIS A 10 -11.95 4.16 4.57
N ILE A 11 -13.14 4.77 4.49
CA ILE A 11 -13.27 6.21 4.19
C ILE A 11 -12.60 7.09 5.24
N GLU A 12 -12.45 6.63 6.48
CA GLU A 12 -11.74 7.36 7.52
C GLU A 12 -10.30 7.69 7.09
N GLN A 13 -9.64 6.79 6.40
CA GLN A 13 -8.29 7.01 5.88
C GLN A 13 -8.25 8.14 4.84
N ALA A 14 -9.28 8.22 3.99
CA ALA A 14 -9.43 9.32 3.03
C ALA A 14 -9.67 10.65 3.74
N LEU A 15 -10.52 10.66 4.77
CA LEU A 15 -10.82 11.86 5.56
C LEU A 15 -9.58 12.40 6.26
N MET A 16 -8.75 11.52 6.80
CA MET A 16 -7.50 11.90 7.46
C MET A 16 -6.49 12.50 6.50
N ARG A 17 -6.55 12.11 5.23
CA ARG A 17 -5.69 12.70 4.19
C ARG A 17 -6.17 14.08 3.75
N MET A 18 -7.46 14.32 3.77
CA MET A 18 -8.04 15.59 3.32
C MET A 18 -7.60 16.78 4.20
N HIS A 19 -7.65 16.60 5.51
CA HIS A 19 -7.28 17.64 6.47
C HIS A 19 -6.62 17.02 7.69
N LYS A 20 -5.69 17.74 8.30
CA LYS A 20 -5.05 17.32 9.53
C LYS A 20 -5.97 17.55 10.73
N GLY A 21 -5.77 16.73 11.76
CA GLY A 21 -6.48 16.85 13.03
C GLY A 21 -7.85 16.18 13.01
N GLN A 22 -8.57 16.36 14.10
CA GLN A 22 -9.89 15.75 14.29
C GLN A 22 -10.97 16.73 13.82
N TRP A 23 -11.17 16.81 12.52
CA TRP A 23 -12.11 17.74 11.90
C TRP A 23 -13.49 17.13 11.66
N PHE A 24 -13.64 15.84 11.90
CA PHE A 24 -14.87 15.07 11.68
C PHE A 24 -15.17 14.18 12.88
N ILE A 25 -16.44 13.81 13.04
CA ILE A 25 -16.92 12.88 14.06
C ILE A 25 -17.89 11.89 13.45
N TRP A 26 -18.16 10.82 14.15
CA TRP A 26 -19.14 9.81 13.76
C TRP A 26 -20.33 9.84 14.71
N THR A 27 -21.55 9.85 14.15
CA THR A 27 -22.77 9.75 14.98
C THR A 27 -22.88 8.39 15.64
N ASP A 28 -22.33 7.35 14.99
CA ASP A 28 -22.21 6.00 15.54
C ASP A 28 -20.77 5.51 15.38
N PRO A 29 -19.93 5.56 16.44
CA PRO A 29 -18.55 5.09 16.37
C PRO A 29 -18.39 3.61 16.06
N LYS A 30 -19.46 2.83 16.23
CA LYS A 30 -19.45 1.40 15.91
C LYS A 30 -19.83 1.11 14.46
N ASN A 31 -20.37 2.11 13.76
CA ASN A 31 -20.78 2.00 12.37
C ASN A 31 -20.31 3.24 11.61
N LYS A 32 -19.04 3.24 11.23
CA LYS A 32 -18.36 4.39 10.58
C LYS A 32 -18.58 4.36 9.08
N ILE A 33 -19.76 4.73 8.65
CA ILE A 33 -20.13 4.88 7.25
C ILE A 33 -20.38 6.35 6.93
N TYR A 34 -20.38 6.72 5.65
CA TYR A 34 -20.56 8.12 5.23
C TYR A 34 -21.85 8.73 5.79
N ALA A 35 -22.95 7.97 5.85
CA ALA A 35 -24.21 8.45 6.39
C ALA A 35 -24.12 8.92 7.84
N ASN A 36 -23.16 8.39 8.60
CA ASN A 36 -22.93 8.73 10.01
C ASN A 36 -21.81 9.75 10.21
N LEU A 37 -21.28 10.30 9.12
CA LEU A 37 -20.22 11.29 9.15
C LEU A 37 -20.78 12.69 9.43
N ARG A 38 -20.14 13.42 10.34
CA ARG A 38 -20.48 14.81 10.66
C ARG A 38 -19.21 15.62 10.86
N LEU A 39 -19.30 16.94 10.68
CA LEU A 39 -18.22 17.85 11.02
C LEU A 39 -18.12 18.00 12.54
N ALA A 40 -16.91 18.06 13.06
CA ALA A 40 -16.68 18.48 14.42
C ALA A 40 -16.93 19.99 14.52
N GLU A 41 -17.62 20.46 15.57
CA GLU A 41 -17.87 21.89 15.74
C GLU A 41 -16.58 22.66 16.01
N LYS A 42 -15.70 22.09 16.82
CA LYS A 42 -14.42 22.68 17.21
C LYS A 42 -13.27 21.76 16.88
N MET A 43 -12.14 22.35 16.52
CA MET A 43 -10.90 21.64 16.27
C MET A 43 -9.81 22.15 17.21
N GLY A 44 -8.94 21.23 17.67
CA GLY A 44 -7.74 21.61 18.41
C GLY A 44 -6.63 22.02 17.46
N VAL A 45 -6.08 23.22 17.63
CA VAL A 45 -4.93 23.71 16.86
C VAL A 45 -3.96 24.38 17.84
N ASP A 46 -2.73 23.88 17.87
CA ASP A 46 -1.66 24.42 18.73
C ASP A 46 -2.07 24.60 20.21
N GLY A 47 -2.90 23.68 20.71
CA GLY A 47 -3.40 23.72 22.09
C GLY A 47 -4.68 24.53 22.29
N ASP A 48 -5.14 25.23 21.28
CA ASP A 48 -6.38 26.02 21.33
C ASP A 48 -7.49 25.35 20.53
N LEU A 49 -8.74 25.60 20.95
CA LEU A 49 -9.92 25.16 20.20
C LEU A 49 -10.37 26.29 19.27
N ILE A 50 -10.54 25.96 18.01
CA ILE A 50 -11.04 26.89 16.99
C ILE A 50 -12.30 26.34 16.33
N ASP A 51 -13.08 27.21 15.72
CA ASP A 51 -14.20 26.78 14.89
C ASP A 51 -13.69 26.01 13.70
N ASN A 52 -14.40 24.93 13.32
CA ASN A 52 -13.99 24.10 12.20
C ASN A 52 -14.13 24.87 10.88
N PRO A 53 -13.00 25.15 10.18
CA PRO A 53 -13.04 25.90 8.91
C PRO A 53 -13.40 25.03 7.71
N HIS A 54 -13.54 23.72 7.91
CA HIS A 54 -13.80 22.78 6.83
C HIS A 54 -15.29 22.60 6.58
N SER A 55 -15.64 22.08 5.41
CA SER A 55 -17.00 21.68 5.09
C SER A 55 -17.06 20.17 4.89
N LEU A 56 -18.24 19.60 5.07
CA LEU A 56 -18.42 18.16 4.88
C LEU A 56 -18.28 17.82 3.39
N PRO A 57 -17.32 16.95 3.02
CA PRO A 57 -17.15 16.55 1.63
C PRO A 57 -18.31 15.68 1.16
N SER A 58 -18.51 15.61 -0.15
CA SER A 58 -19.46 14.66 -0.72
C SER A 58 -18.92 13.23 -0.60
N GLU A 59 -19.83 12.25 -0.62
CA GLU A 59 -19.43 10.84 -0.63
C GLU A 59 -18.55 10.51 -1.83
N SER A 60 -18.86 11.10 -2.99
CA SER A 60 -18.06 10.95 -4.22
C SER A 60 -16.63 11.45 -4.02
N ASP A 61 -16.43 12.60 -3.38
CA ASP A 61 -15.09 13.14 -3.12
C ASP A 61 -14.30 12.24 -2.17
N VAL A 62 -14.93 11.75 -1.12
CA VAL A 62 -14.30 10.82 -0.18
C VAL A 62 -13.89 9.53 -0.87
N THR A 63 -14.77 8.98 -1.70
CA THR A 63 -14.50 7.76 -2.48
C THR A 63 -13.33 7.98 -3.45
N THR A 64 -13.26 9.13 -4.11
CA THR A 64 -12.17 9.49 -5.01
C THR A 64 -10.83 9.49 -4.28
N ILE A 65 -10.77 10.11 -3.10
CA ILE A 65 -9.54 10.15 -2.29
C ILE A 65 -9.14 8.74 -1.84
N LEU A 66 -10.11 7.93 -1.42
CA LEU A 66 -9.83 6.54 -1.03
C LEU A 66 -9.25 5.74 -2.21
N THR A 67 -9.82 5.90 -3.41
CA THR A 67 -9.32 5.26 -4.62
C THR A 67 -7.88 5.70 -4.94
N GLN A 68 -7.57 6.98 -4.76
CA GLN A 68 -6.20 7.49 -4.91
C GLN A 68 -5.23 6.85 -3.92
N LEU A 69 -5.62 6.71 -2.65
CA LEU A 69 -4.82 6.05 -1.63
C LEU A 69 -4.56 4.59 -1.99
N GLN A 70 -5.57 3.88 -2.48
CA GLN A 70 -5.45 2.50 -2.91
C GLN A 70 -4.50 2.35 -4.10
N SER A 71 -4.59 3.26 -5.07
CA SER A 71 -3.73 3.28 -6.24
C SER A 71 -2.27 3.56 -5.86
N GLU A 72 -2.03 4.50 -4.96
CA GLU A 72 -0.69 4.80 -4.45
C GLU A 72 -0.10 3.59 -3.70
N TRP A 73 -0.91 2.93 -2.89
CA TRP A 73 -0.48 1.72 -2.18
C TRP A 73 -0.11 0.60 -3.14
N ASP A 74 -0.92 0.37 -4.17
CA ASP A 74 -0.65 -0.65 -5.20
C ASP A 74 0.66 -0.35 -5.93
N THR A 75 0.89 0.91 -6.30
CA THR A 75 2.12 1.35 -6.97
C THR A 75 3.34 1.13 -6.09
N GLU A 76 3.26 1.56 -4.83
CA GLU A 76 4.37 1.44 -3.88
C GLU A 76 4.71 -0.02 -3.61
N ASN A 77 3.70 -0.86 -3.42
CA ASN A 77 3.89 -2.27 -3.09
C ASN A 77 4.22 -3.13 -4.31
N ALA A 78 4.01 -2.62 -5.52
CA ALA A 78 4.38 -3.32 -6.76
C ALA A 78 5.84 -3.08 -7.16
N THR A 79 6.55 -2.13 -6.57
CA THR A 79 7.92 -1.77 -6.95
C THR A 79 8.87 -2.95 -6.86
N TYR A 80 8.79 -3.78 -5.83
CA TYR A 80 9.63 -4.97 -5.70
C TYR A 80 9.40 -5.97 -6.83
N ARG A 81 8.17 -6.08 -7.33
CA ARG A 81 7.84 -6.96 -8.46
C ARG A 81 8.49 -6.50 -9.73
N LEU A 82 8.44 -5.19 -10.00
CA LEU A 82 9.12 -4.61 -11.17
C LEU A 82 10.63 -4.79 -11.09
N ASN A 83 11.22 -4.55 -9.92
CA ASN A 83 12.66 -4.71 -9.72
C ASN A 83 13.08 -6.18 -9.90
N ARG A 84 12.31 -7.12 -9.38
CA ARG A 84 12.55 -8.54 -9.58
C ARG A 84 12.46 -8.91 -11.05
N LYS A 85 11.42 -8.44 -11.76
CA LYS A 85 11.22 -8.72 -13.18
C LYS A 85 12.39 -8.22 -14.03
N LYS A 86 12.89 -7.02 -13.74
CA LYS A 86 14.04 -6.45 -14.45
C LYS A 86 15.34 -7.21 -14.18
N SER A 87 15.47 -7.77 -12.98
CA SER A 87 16.69 -8.46 -12.54
C SER A 87 16.71 -9.93 -12.95
N TYR A 88 15.56 -10.53 -13.22
CA TYR A 88 15.51 -11.92 -13.67
C TYR A 88 16.12 -12.07 -15.07
N ALA A 89 16.88 -13.14 -15.26
CA ALA A 89 17.37 -13.52 -16.58
C ALA A 89 16.19 -13.87 -17.50
N LYS A 90 16.44 -13.88 -18.81
CA LYS A 90 15.47 -14.34 -19.79
C LYS A 90 15.05 -15.78 -19.47
N ILE A 91 13.80 -16.12 -19.79
CA ILE A 91 13.27 -17.44 -19.44
C ILE A 91 14.08 -18.59 -20.08
N GLU A 92 14.57 -18.38 -21.30
CA GLU A 92 15.41 -19.37 -21.97
C GLU A 92 16.72 -19.62 -21.19
N GLU A 93 17.34 -18.55 -20.68
CA GLU A 93 18.54 -18.64 -19.86
C GLU A 93 18.27 -19.33 -18.53
N GLN A 94 17.14 -19.04 -17.92
CA GLN A 94 16.74 -19.69 -16.66
C GLN A 94 16.50 -21.19 -16.84
N LEU A 95 15.83 -21.58 -17.93
CA LEU A 95 15.56 -22.98 -18.23
C LEU A 95 16.85 -23.74 -18.53
N ASP A 96 17.79 -23.13 -19.27
CA ASP A 96 19.07 -23.73 -19.54
C ASP A 96 19.89 -23.95 -18.27
N LEU A 97 19.89 -22.96 -17.38
CA LEU A 97 20.57 -23.05 -16.10
C LEU A 97 19.98 -24.16 -15.23
N LEU A 98 18.64 -24.24 -15.17
CA LEU A 98 17.95 -25.31 -14.43
C LEU A 98 18.26 -26.70 -15.04
N TYR A 99 18.29 -26.80 -16.37
CA TYR A 99 18.63 -28.03 -17.06
C TYR A 99 20.04 -28.52 -16.68
N LYS A 100 21.01 -27.60 -16.64
CA LYS A 100 22.39 -27.93 -16.21
C LYS A 100 22.43 -28.37 -14.74
N ASP A 101 21.66 -27.73 -13.90
CA ASP A 101 21.54 -28.10 -12.48
C ASP A 101 21.00 -29.53 -12.34
N MET A 102 19.96 -29.86 -13.10
CA MET A 102 19.37 -31.20 -13.07
C MET A 102 20.36 -32.27 -13.58
N LEU A 103 21.15 -31.98 -14.61
CA LEU A 103 22.20 -32.88 -15.08
C LEU A 103 23.28 -33.14 -14.03
N ALA A 104 23.54 -32.15 -13.17
CA ALA A 104 24.51 -32.24 -12.09
C ALA A 104 23.91 -32.76 -10.79
N ASP A 105 22.66 -33.24 -10.80
CA ASP A 105 21.88 -33.62 -9.59
C ASP A 105 21.71 -32.48 -8.58
N LYS A 106 21.64 -31.25 -9.06
CA LYS A 106 21.47 -30.03 -8.23
C LYS A 106 20.18 -29.27 -8.55
N GLY A 107 19.14 -29.98 -8.93
CA GLY A 107 17.82 -29.38 -9.17
C GLY A 107 17.07 -29.02 -7.89
N ASP A 108 17.79 -28.66 -6.84
CA ASP A 108 17.28 -28.28 -5.53
C ASP A 108 17.89 -26.95 -5.08
N LYS A 109 17.87 -26.66 -3.77
CA LYS A 109 18.39 -25.41 -3.19
C LYS A 109 19.90 -25.23 -3.36
N THR A 110 20.63 -26.27 -3.76
CA THR A 110 22.08 -26.21 -3.98
C THR A 110 22.44 -25.80 -5.41
N GLY A 111 21.47 -25.78 -6.33
CA GLY A 111 21.69 -25.46 -7.74
C GLY A 111 21.87 -23.97 -8.00
N GLU A 112 22.50 -23.67 -9.12
CA GLU A 112 22.78 -22.29 -9.53
C GLU A 112 21.53 -21.51 -9.87
N TRP A 113 20.53 -22.17 -10.49
CA TRP A 113 19.25 -21.53 -10.79
C TRP A 113 18.55 -21.05 -9.52
N PHE A 114 18.44 -21.91 -8.51
CA PHE A 114 17.83 -21.54 -7.24
C PHE A 114 18.57 -20.39 -6.57
N LYS A 115 19.91 -20.45 -6.55
CA LYS A 115 20.75 -19.40 -5.94
C LYS A 115 20.58 -18.06 -6.66
N ALA A 116 20.51 -18.06 -7.99
CA ALA A 116 20.33 -16.85 -8.79
C ALA A 116 18.96 -16.20 -8.51
N ILE A 117 17.89 -16.97 -8.47
CA ILE A 117 16.55 -16.48 -8.16
C ILE A 117 16.46 -15.97 -6.71
N LYS A 118 17.03 -16.71 -5.77
CA LYS A 118 17.06 -16.32 -4.36
C LYS A 118 17.77 -14.98 -4.17
N LYS A 119 18.92 -14.78 -4.83
CA LYS A 119 19.66 -13.53 -4.74
C LYS A 119 18.80 -12.34 -5.21
N ILE A 120 18.12 -12.47 -6.33
CA ILE A 120 17.26 -11.41 -6.86
C ILE A 120 16.12 -11.10 -5.89
N LYS A 121 15.52 -12.11 -5.29
CA LYS A 121 14.45 -11.93 -4.30
C LYS A 121 14.96 -11.28 -3.01
N ASP A 122 16.16 -11.65 -2.58
CA ASP A 122 16.79 -11.07 -1.38
C ASP A 122 17.21 -9.62 -1.61
N ASP A 123 17.68 -9.28 -2.81
CA ASP A 123 18.05 -7.91 -3.19
C ASP A 123 16.82 -7.01 -3.40
N ASN A 124 15.66 -7.59 -3.68
CA ASN A 124 14.40 -6.88 -3.91
C ASN A 124 13.29 -7.49 -3.03
N PRO A 125 13.37 -7.31 -1.71
CA PRO A 125 12.44 -7.95 -0.79
C PRO A 125 11.02 -7.44 -0.98
N LYS A 126 10.08 -8.33 -0.72
CA LYS A 126 8.66 -8.02 -0.70
C LYS A 126 8.39 -7.13 0.50
N GLY A 127 8.06 -5.90 0.25
CA GLY A 127 7.91 -5.02 1.35
C GLY A 127 7.16 -3.91 1.46
#